data_1436c7b6271c9ed3da507b8406acf454
#
_entry.id   1436c7b6271c9ed3da507b8406acf454
#
_cell.length_a   1.000
_cell.length_b   1.000
_cell.length_c   1.000
_cell.angle_alpha   90.00
_cell.angle_beta   90.00
_cell.angle_gamma   90.00
#
_symmetry.space_group_name_H-M   'P 1'
#
loop_
_entity.id
_entity.type
_entity.pdbx_description
1 polymer ?
#
loop_
_entity_poly.entity_id
_entity_poly.type
_entity_poly.pdbx_seq_one_letter_code
_entity_poly.pdbx_strand_id
1 'polypeptide(L)'
;GWSIGIFIRELCHAYLTFSQGQKPTLEPLPIQYSDFATWQRNWLQGAVLETQINYWKKQLKDAPPRLELPTDYPRPPIQSYKGSHYSHTLTPELTEQLKTLSQQEGVSLYMLLLAVFNLLLSRYSRQDDLCIGSPIANRPHPQTEGLIGFFANTLVMRNQIKSEQSFQQFLHQTRQTCLDAYQHQDIPFEFLVEQLKPVRSLSYNPIFQVMFAVENNDSEALNLPGLKIEWIDSSYPFAKFDLSLLALESDGQLNCNWEYATDLFETITIQRMAEHWEVLLQQIVTNPQQTISTLSWLTKADQKQLELWNQTNTNYPQDKTLVDLFEEQVNKTPDSENKTEL
;
A
#
# COMPACT_ATOMS: atom_id res chain seq x y z
N GLY A 1 7.37 11.43 10.02
CA GLY A 1 8.08 10.24 10.46
C GLY A 1 8.35 10.23 11.96
N TRP A 2 8.84 9.13 12.50
CA TRP A 2 9.00 8.86 13.96
C TRP A 2 9.77 9.93 14.75
N SER A 3 10.76 10.60 14.15
CA SER A 3 11.46 11.71 14.83
C SER A 3 10.63 12.98 15.04
N ILE A 4 9.53 13.16 14.30
CA ILE A 4 8.69 14.36 14.42
C ILE A 4 7.96 14.40 15.77
N GLY A 5 7.48 13.27 16.28
CA GLY A 5 6.85 13.19 17.60
C GLY A 5 7.81 13.64 18.71
N ILE A 6 9.09 13.22 18.64
CA ILE A 6 10.14 13.64 19.58
C ILE A 6 10.33 15.16 19.48
N PHE A 7 10.47 15.69 18.27
CA PHE A 7 10.64 17.12 18.03
C PHE A 7 9.46 17.94 18.57
N ILE A 8 8.22 17.52 18.33
CA ILE A 8 7.01 18.19 18.81
C ILE A 8 6.99 18.22 20.36
N ARG A 9 7.26 17.09 21.00
CA ARG A 9 7.30 16.96 22.45
C ARG A 9 8.34 17.90 23.07
N GLU A 10 9.56 17.92 22.55
CA GLU A 10 10.63 18.80 23.03
C GLU A 10 10.31 20.29 22.77
N LEU A 11 9.71 20.60 21.61
CA LEU A 11 9.26 21.95 21.29
C LEU A 11 8.17 22.43 22.26
N CYS A 12 7.16 21.60 22.54
CA CYS A 12 6.12 21.92 23.50
C CYS A 12 6.70 22.16 24.92
N HIS A 13 7.59 21.27 25.36
CA HIS A 13 8.26 21.39 26.65
C HIS A 13 9.06 22.71 26.73
N ALA A 14 9.87 23.00 25.72
CA ALA A 14 10.67 24.21 25.67
C ALA A 14 9.80 25.48 25.67
N TYR A 15 8.75 25.50 24.85
CA TYR A 15 7.81 26.63 24.79
C TYR A 15 7.11 26.90 26.12
N LEU A 16 6.56 25.84 26.74
CA LEU A 16 5.88 25.95 28.04
C LEU A 16 6.81 26.48 29.13
N THR A 17 8.03 25.97 29.20
CA THR A 17 9.00 26.36 30.21
C THR A 17 9.47 27.83 30.03
N PHE A 18 9.76 28.23 28.81
CA PHE A 18 10.13 29.63 28.52
C PHE A 18 8.97 30.58 28.72
N SER A 19 7.72 30.24 28.43
CA SER A 19 6.55 31.06 28.66
C SER A 19 6.31 31.34 30.15
N GLN A 20 6.82 30.48 31.02
CA GLN A 20 6.80 30.63 32.48
C GLN A 20 8.06 31.38 33.04
N GLY A 21 8.93 31.87 32.16
CA GLY A 21 10.17 32.56 32.54
C GLY A 21 11.27 31.61 33.07
N GLN A 22 11.10 30.31 32.86
CA GLN A 22 12.06 29.29 33.28
C GLN A 22 12.91 28.80 32.09
N LYS A 23 14.08 28.26 32.39
CA LYS A 23 14.95 27.65 31.37
C LYS A 23 14.57 26.17 31.21
N PRO A 24 14.27 25.68 29.98
CA PRO A 24 13.93 24.29 29.79
C PRO A 24 15.12 23.37 30.10
N THR A 25 14.82 22.26 30.75
CA THR A 25 15.79 21.23 31.06
C THR A 25 15.32 19.96 30.40
N LEU A 26 16.06 19.49 29.37
CA LEU A 26 15.88 18.19 28.76
C LEU A 26 16.88 17.20 29.39
N GLU A 27 16.47 15.98 29.59
CA GLU A 27 17.39 14.94 30.04
C GLU A 27 18.48 14.69 28.99
N PRO A 28 19.74 14.53 29.41
CA PRO A 28 20.82 14.22 28.49
C PRO A 28 20.56 12.91 27.76
N LEU A 29 20.73 12.90 26.45
CA LEU A 29 20.62 11.68 25.66
C LEU A 29 21.81 10.74 25.99
N PRO A 30 21.57 9.44 26.21
CA PRO A 30 22.62 8.47 26.51
C PRO A 30 23.60 8.26 25.36
N ILE A 31 23.14 8.45 24.14
CA ILE A 31 23.93 8.35 22.89
C ILE A 31 23.44 9.40 21.90
N GLN A 32 24.22 9.65 20.86
CA GLN A 32 23.86 10.49 19.72
C GLN A 32 23.66 9.64 18.44
N TYR A 33 23.06 10.22 17.41
CA TYR A 33 22.87 9.51 16.12
C TYR A 33 24.20 9.03 15.51
N SER A 34 25.27 9.80 15.69
CA SER A 34 26.64 9.43 15.24
C SER A 34 27.15 8.14 15.90
N ASP A 35 26.79 7.92 17.18
CA ASP A 35 27.19 6.72 17.92
C ASP A 35 26.46 5.49 17.38
N PHE A 36 25.16 5.64 17.12
CA PHE A 36 24.38 4.60 16.45
C PHE A 36 24.94 4.26 15.05
N ALA A 37 25.24 5.28 14.24
CA ALA A 37 25.79 5.07 12.90
C ALA A 37 27.14 4.36 12.92
N THR A 38 27.98 4.69 13.90
CA THR A 38 29.27 4.03 14.12
C THR A 38 29.09 2.59 14.57
N TRP A 39 28.18 2.36 15.53
CA TRP A 39 27.84 1.03 16.01
C TRP A 39 27.31 0.16 14.86
N GLN A 40 26.35 0.65 14.08
CA GLN A 40 25.73 -0.08 12.96
C GLN A 40 26.78 -0.50 11.93
N ARG A 41 27.71 0.39 11.55
CA ARG A 41 28.79 0.07 10.61
C ARG A 41 29.74 -1.01 11.12
N ASN A 42 30.03 -0.99 12.41
CA ASN A 42 30.93 -1.96 13.02
C ASN A 42 30.26 -3.32 13.25
N TRP A 43 28.97 -3.29 13.56
CA TRP A 43 28.20 -4.50 13.86
C TRP A 43 27.74 -5.22 12.58
N LEU A 44 27.30 -4.49 11.54
CA LEU A 44 26.78 -5.05 10.30
C LEU A 44 27.94 -5.44 9.35
N GLN A 45 28.74 -6.44 9.76
CA GLN A 45 29.88 -6.97 9.00
C GLN A 45 29.96 -8.48 9.13
N GLY A 46 30.80 -9.11 8.28
CA GLY A 46 31.08 -10.54 8.34
C GLY A 46 29.81 -11.40 8.34
N ALA A 47 29.74 -12.37 9.26
CA ALA A 47 28.64 -13.34 9.34
C ALA A 47 27.26 -12.71 9.56
N VAL A 48 27.17 -11.59 10.29
CA VAL A 48 25.90 -10.87 10.49
C VAL A 48 25.39 -10.34 9.17
N LEU A 49 26.22 -9.61 8.44
CA LEU A 49 25.87 -9.06 7.12
C LEU A 49 25.54 -10.16 6.11
N GLU A 50 26.34 -11.24 6.09
CA GLU A 50 26.13 -12.38 5.19
C GLU A 50 24.78 -13.06 5.46
N THR A 51 24.39 -13.23 6.71
CA THR A 51 23.08 -13.79 7.08
C THR A 51 21.94 -12.95 6.53
N GLN A 52 21.99 -11.64 6.73
CA GLN A 52 21.00 -10.69 6.21
C GLN A 52 20.91 -10.75 4.68
N ILE A 53 22.05 -10.65 3.99
CA ILE A 53 22.13 -10.70 2.53
C ILE A 53 21.59 -12.02 1.98
N ASN A 54 21.97 -13.16 2.56
CA ASN A 54 21.56 -14.48 2.08
C ASN A 54 20.07 -14.70 2.20
N TYR A 55 19.44 -14.22 3.29
CA TYR A 55 18.00 -14.23 3.42
C TYR A 55 17.33 -13.45 2.28
N TRP A 56 17.72 -12.20 2.08
CA TRP A 56 17.11 -11.35 1.07
C TRP A 56 17.37 -11.84 -0.37
N LYS A 57 18.56 -12.36 -0.65
CA LYS A 57 18.86 -13.00 -1.95
C LYS A 57 17.95 -14.20 -2.21
N LYS A 58 17.68 -15.01 -1.20
CA LYS A 58 16.78 -16.16 -1.30
C LYS A 58 15.32 -15.69 -1.44
N GLN A 59 14.89 -14.76 -0.60
CA GLN A 59 13.53 -14.25 -0.54
C GLN A 59 13.12 -13.54 -1.84
N LEU A 60 14.04 -12.80 -2.45
CA LEU A 60 13.79 -12.01 -3.66
C LEU A 60 14.29 -12.67 -4.95
N LYS A 61 14.75 -13.93 -4.86
CA LYS A 61 15.13 -14.69 -6.04
C LYS A 61 13.94 -14.86 -6.99
N ASP A 62 14.14 -14.56 -8.27
CA ASP A 62 13.12 -14.69 -9.32
C ASP A 62 11.82 -13.89 -9.03
N ALA A 63 11.91 -12.85 -8.18
CA ALA A 63 10.77 -11.95 -7.94
C ALA A 63 10.43 -11.17 -9.22
N PRO A 64 9.14 -10.93 -9.50
CA PRO A 64 8.74 -10.11 -10.63
C PRO A 64 9.41 -8.74 -10.57
N PRO A 65 9.99 -8.24 -11.67
CA PRO A 65 10.71 -6.96 -11.68
C PRO A 65 9.79 -5.76 -11.50
N ARG A 66 8.52 -5.93 -11.82
CA ARG A 66 7.51 -4.87 -11.75
C ARG A 66 6.12 -5.44 -11.46
N LEU A 67 5.34 -4.68 -10.70
CA LEU A 67 3.91 -4.88 -10.54
C LEU A 67 3.16 -4.20 -11.71
N GLU A 68 2.41 -4.98 -12.47
CA GLU A 68 1.69 -4.53 -13.68
C GLU A 68 0.26 -4.07 -13.33
N LEU A 69 0.13 -2.96 -12.61
CA LEU A 69 -1.18 -2.36 -12.36
C LEU A 69 -1.74 -1.79 -13.67
N PRO A 70 -3.07 -1.93 -13.93
CA PRO A 70 -3.72 -1.27 -15.05
C PRO A 70 -3.72 0.25 -14.82
N THR A 71 -2.95 0.97 -15.60
CA THR A 71 -2.81 2.41 -15.52
C THR A 71 -3.76 3.11 -16.49
N ASP A 72 -4.27 4.29 -16.12
CA ASP A 72 -5.15 5.11 -16.99
C ASP A 72 -4.34 5.77 -18.10
N TYR A 73 -3.05 6.02 -17.84
CA TYR A 73 -2.14 6.63 -18.80
C TYR A 73 -0.93 5.74 -19.09
N PRO A 74 -0.36 5.82 -20.30
CA PRO A 74 0.88 5.14 -20.61
C PRO A 74 2.01 5.57 -19.67
N ARG A 75 2.73 4.60 -19.11
CA ARG A 75 3.86 4.87 -18.23
C ARG A 75 4.94 5.71 -18.94
N PRO A 76 5.36 6.85 -18.36
CA PRO A 76 6.40 7.68 -18.96
C PRO A 76 7.78 6.99 -18.90
N PRO A 77 8.69 7.31 -19.84
CA PRO A 77 10.04 6.73 -19.84
C PRO A 77 10.90 7.18 -18.65
N ILE A 78 10.57 8.33 -18.05
CA ILE A 78 11.21 8.88 -16.85
C ILE A 78 10.12 9.26 -15.87
N GLN A 79 10.25 8.79 -14.62
CA GLN A 79 9.32 9.10 -13.54
C GLN A 79 9.34 10.60 -13.21
N SER A 80 8.18 11.27 -13.21
CA SER A 80 8.07 12.71 -12.93
C SER A 80 7.96 13.02 -11.46
N TYR A 81 7.61 12.03 -10.65
CA TYR A 81 7.26 12.16 -9.23
C TYR A 81 6.03 13.03 -8.94
N LYS A 82 5.28 13.44 -9.96
CA LYS A 82 4.02 14.13 -9.76
C LYS A 82 3.01 13.19 -9.11
N GLY A 83 2.37 13.63 -8.06
CA GLY A 83 1.45 12.83 -7.29
C GLY A 83 0.20 13.57 -6.87
N SER A 84 -0.73 12.82 -6.34
CA SER A 84 -1.90 13.30 -5.62
C SER A 84 -2.25 12.29 -4.54
N HIS A 85 -3.23 12.60 -3.71
CA HIS A 85 -3.70 11.69 -2.69
C HIS A 85 -5.23 11.64 -2.66
N TYR A 86 -5.74 10.50 -2.23
CA TYR A 86 -7.16 10.28 -1.97
C TYR A 86 -7.30 9.69 -0.58
N SER A 87 -8.11 10.32 0.27
CA SER A 87 -8.38 9.87 1.63
C SER A 87 -9.68 9.07 1.67
N HIS A 88 -9.62 7.88 2.27
CA HIS A 88 -10.74 6.99 2.47
C HIS A 88 -10.76 6.55 3.94
N THR A 89 -11.90 6.73 4.62
CA THR A 89 -12.01 6.40 6.05
C THR A 89 -12.93 5.21 6.23
N LEU A 90 -12.41 4.17 6.89
CA LEU A 90 -13.21 3.01 7.27
C LEU A 90 -14.07 3.34 8.50
N THR A 91 -15.27 2.75 8.57
CA THR A 91 -16.18 2.99 9.71
C THR A 91 -15.59 2.45 11.01
N PRO A 92 -16.01 3.00 12.18
CA PRO A 92 -15.58 2.49 13.48
C PRO A 92 -15.90 1.00 13.67
N GLU A 93 -17.06 0.56 13.17
CA GLU A 93 -17.52 -0.83 13.29
C GLU A 93 -16.59 -1.78 12.53
N LEU A 94 -16.25 -1.44 11.28
CA LEU A 94 -15.31 -2.25 10.48
C LEU A 94 -13.92 -2.24 11.09
N THR A 95 -13.46 -1.08 11.57
CA THR A 95 -12.17 -0.95 12.25
C THR A 95 -12.07 -1.88 13.45
N GLU A 96 -13.11 -1.91 14.31
CA GLU A 96 -13.12 -2.78 15.47
C GLU A 96 -13.22 -4.28 15.11
N GLN A 97 -13.97 -4.62 14.07
CA GLN A 97 -14.02 -5.99 13.55
C GLN A 97 -12.65 -6.45 13.03
N LEU A 98 -11.90 -5.59 12.32
CA LEU A 98 -10.55 -5.88 11.84
C LEU A 98 -9.57 -6.09 13.00
N LYS A 99 -9.65 -5.27 14.05
CA LYS A 99 -8.83 -5.41 15.25
C LYS A 99 -9.14 -6.72 15.98
N THR A 100 -10.43 -7.04 16.13
CA THR A 100 -10.88 -8.30 16.72
C THR A 100 -10.37 -9.50 15.95
N LEU A 101 -10.50 -9.50 14.61
CA LEU A 101 -10.01 -10.58 13.76
C LEU A 101 -8.48 -10.70 13.87
N SER A 102 -7.75 -9.59 13.89
CA SER A 102 -6.29 -9.60 14.07
C SER A 102 -5.89 -10.29 15.37
N GLN A 103 -6.58 -10.00 16.47
CA GLN A 103 -6.33 -10.62 17.77
C GLN A 103 -6.66 -12.13 17.75
N GLN A 104 -7.77 -12.52 17.15
CA GLN A 104 -8.20 -13.92 17.05
C GLN A 104 -7.20 -14.77 16.24
N GLU A 105 -6.66 -14.19 15.16
CA GLU A 105 -5.71 -14.86 14.29
C GLU A 105 -4.23 -14.74 14.77
N GLY A 106 -3.99 -14.03 15.87
CA GLY A 106 -2.65 -13.82 16.42
C GLY A 106 -1.71 -13.06 15.48
N VAL A 107 -2.26 -12.09 14.73
CA VAL A 107 -1.54 -11.22 13.81
C VAL A 107 -1.67 -9.76 14.22
N SER A 108 -0.79 -8.89 13.72
CA SER A 108 -0.99 -7.44 13.87
C SER A 108 -2.00 -6.92 12.85
N LEU A 109 -2.64 -5.78 13.17
CA LEU A 109 -3.51 -5.09 12.22
C LEU A 109 -2.78 -4.79 10.89
N TYR A 110 -1.49 -4.39 10.98
CA TYR A 110 -0.64 -4.22 9.81
C TYR A 110 -0.59 -5.49 8.92
N MET A 111 -0.37 -6.66 9.50
CA MET A 111 -0.28 -7.93 8.76
C MET A 111 -1.61 -8.28 8.07
N LEU A 112 -2.74 -8.06 8.77
CA LEU A 112 -4.07 -8.28 8.23
C LEU A 112 -4.34 -7.34 7.03
N LEU A 113 -4.13 -6.04 7.23
CA LEU A 113 -4.36 -5.04 6.18
C LEU A 113 -3.42 -5.24 4.98
N LEU A 114 -2.15 -5.60 5.23
CA LEU A 114 -1.19 -5.96 4.17
C LEU A 114 -1.66 -7.18 3.37
N ALA A 115 -2.18 -8.22 4.02
CA ALA A 115 -2.71 -9.40 3.33
C ALA A 115 -3.86 -9.03 2.40
N VAL A 116 -4.81 -8.20 2.86
CA VAL A 116 -5.94 -7.75 2.03
C VAL A 116 -5.46 -6.82 0.90
N PHE A 117 -4.47 -5.98 1.15
CA PHE A 117 -3.89 -5.13 0.13
C PHE A 117 -3.18 -5.94 -0.97
N ASN A 118 -2.46 -7.00 -0.60
CA ASN A 118 -1.91 -7.96 -1.57
C ASN A 118 -3.00 -8.58 -2.46
N LEU A 119 -4.15 -8.98 -1.88
CA LEU A 119 -5.28 -9.53 -2.66
C LEU A 119 -5.83 -8.51 -3.65
N LEU A 120 -6.03 -7.26 -3.23
CA LEU A 120 -6.46 -6.20 -4.12
C LEU A 120 -5.51 -6.03 -5.30
N LEU A 121 -4.21 -5.87 -5.00
CA LEU A 121 -3.19 -5.66 -6.03
C LEU A 121 -3.09 -6.86 -7.00
N SER A 122 -3.21 -8.09 -6.49
CA SER A 122 -3.24 -9.30 -7.30
C SER A 122 -4.42 -9.30 -8.27
N ARG A 123 -5.60 -8.90 -7.82
CA ARG A 123 -6.80 -8.80 -8.68
C ARG A 123 -6.63 -7.78 -9.80
N TYR A 124 -6.05 -6.63 -9.48
CA TYR A 124 -5.81 -5.57 -10.47
C TYR A 124 -4.68 -5.92 -11.44
N SER A 125 -3.56 -6.42 -10.96
CA SER A 125 -2.38 -6.73 -11.77
C SER A 125 -2.46 -8.09 -12.49
N ARG A 126 -3.33 -8.99 -12.02
CA ARG A 126 -3.38 -10.41 -12.44
C ARG A 126 -2.07 -11.15 -12.18
N GLN A 127 -1.31 -10.71 -11.18
CA GLN A 127 -0.08 -11.34 -10.72
C GLN A 127 -0.31 -11.95 -9.35
N ASP A 128 0.25 -13.14 -9.12
CA ASP A 128 0.12 -13.87 -7.86
C ASP A 128 1.37 -13.76 -6.98
N ASP A 129 2.45 -13.21 -7.51
CA ASP A 129 3.72 -12.99 -6.82
C ASP A 129 4.01 -11.49 -6.77
N LEU A 130 3.98 -10.91 -5.57
CA LEU A 130 3.96 -9.47 -5.37
C LEU A 130 5.04 -9.04 -4.38
N CYS A 131 5.73 -7.95 -4.70
CA CYS A 131 6.65 -7.27 -3.80
C CYS A 131 6.08 -5.91 -3.41
N ILE A 132 5.87 -5.68 -2.10
CA ILE A 132 5.40 -4.41 -1.55
C ILE A 132 6.46 -3.87 -0.61
N GLY A 133 6.83 -2.60 -0.76
CA GLY A 133 7.71 -1.91 0.18
C GLY A 133 6.96 -1.57 1.47
N SER A 134 7.63 -1.70 2.61
CA SER A 134 7.09 -1.29 3.89
C SER A 134 8.14 -0.56 4.72
N PRO A 135 7.89 0.69 5.14
CA PRO A 135 8.82 1.42 5.98
C PRO A 135 8.77 0.89 7.41
N ILE A 136 9.92 0.88 8.07
CA ILE A 136 10.06 0.56 9.49
C ILE A 136 10.81 1.67 10.23
N ALA A 137 10.52 1.82 11.51
CA ALA A 137 11.20 2.80 12.36
C ALA A 137 12.70 2.51 12.55
N ASN A 138 13.07 1.23 12.50
CA ASN A 138 14.44 0.74 12.65
C ASN A 138 15.14 1.27 13.93
N ARG A 139 14.42 1.20 15.06
CA ARG A 139 14.90 1.61 16.40
C ARG A 139 14.91 0.41 17.34
N PRO A 140 15.81 -0.57 17.13
CA PRO A 140 15.81 -1.83 17.90
C PRO A 140 16.30 -1.67 19.34
N HIS A 141 16.93 -0.53 19.67
CA HIS A 141 17.49 -0.27 20.99
C HIS A 141 16.74 0.86 21.69
N PRO A 142 16.38 0.70 22.99
CA PRO A 142 15.68 1.75 23.76
C PRO A 142 16.41 3.08 23.74
N GLN A 143 17.76 3.08 23.72
CA GLN A 143 18.55 4.32 23.65
C GLN A 143 18.32 5.13 22.35
N THR A 144 17.78 4.49 21.29
CA THR A 144 17.50 5.17 20.01
C THR A 144 16.10 5.79 19.96
N GLU A 145 15.21 5.44 20.89
CA GLU A 145 13.82 5.91 20.88
C GLU A 145 13.71 7.45 21.02
N GLY A 146 14.55 8.04 21.89
CA GLY A 146 14.58 9.48 22.13
C GLY A 146 15.42 10.29 21.12
N LEU A 147 16.05 9.67 20.12
CA LEU A 147 16.93 10.37 19.19
C LEU A 147 16.18 10.96 18.00
N ILE A 148 16.52 12.16 17.58
CA ILE A 148 16.15 12.71 16.29
C ILE A 148 17.22 12.29 15.28
N GLY A 149 16.80 11.53 14.24
CA GLY A 149 17.72 11.04 13.21
C GLY A 149 17.01 10.23 12.13
N PHE A 150 17.76 9.90 11.07
CA PHE A 150 17.29 9.08 9.96
C PHE A 150 17.57 7.59 10.21
N PHE A 151 16.73 6.97 11.04
CA PHE A 151 16.81 5.55 11.36
C PHE A 151 16.00 4.68 10.40
N ALA A 152 14.95 5.26 9.79
CA ALA A 152 14.01 4.52 8.97
C ALA A 152 14.70 3.66 7.91
N ASN A 153 14.19 2.44 7.76
CA ASN A 153 14.58 1.51 6.71
C ASN A 153 13.33 1.04 5.96
N THR A 154 13.52 0.40 4.82
CA THR A 154 12.42 -0.17 4.03
C THR A 154 12.64 -1.66 3.88
N LEU A 155 11.61 -2.44 4.17
CA LEU A 155 11.57 -3.89 3.97
C LEU A 155 10.74 -4.23 2.73
N VAL A 156 11.03 -5.36 2.10
CA VAL A 156 10.30 -5.87 0.96
C VAL A 156 9.43 -7.05 1.39
N MET A 157 8.12 -6.85 1.42
CA MET A 157 7.13 -7.87 1.75
C MET A 157 6.74 -8.60 0.46
N ARG A 158 7.40 -9.74 0.17
CA ARG A 158 7.04 -10.58 -0.98
C ARG A 158 6.07 -11.66 -0.54
N ASN A 159 4.89 -11.68 -1.16
CA ASN A 159 3.86 -12.68 -0.94
C ASN A 159 3.47 -13.35 -2.25
N GLN A 160 3.28 -14.68 -2.19
CA GLN A 160 2.76 -15.48 -3.29
C GLN A 160 1.36 -15.97 -2.94
N ILE A 161 0.39 -15.61 -3.76
CA ILE A 161 -1.02 -15.89 -3.54
C ILE A 161 -1.41 -17.15 -4.31
N LYS A 162 -2.07 -18.08 -3.63
CA LYS A 162 -2.66 -19.26 -4.28
C LYS A 162 -4.18 -19.12 -4.23
N SER A 163 -4.83 -19.14 -5.38
CA SER A 163 -6.27 -18.92 -5.51
C SER A 163 -7.12 -19.93 -4.70
N GLU A 164 -6.59 -21.15 -4.54
CA GLU A 164 -7.28 -22.28 -3.88
C GLU A 164 -7.18 -22.25 -2.34
N GLN A 165 -6.27 -21.44 -1.76
CA GLN A 165 -6.14 -21.35 -0.31
C GLN A 165 -7.21 -20.46 0.29
N SER A 166 -7.53 -20.66 1.59
CA SER A 166 -8.38 -19.73 2.32
C SER A 166 -7.65 -18.41 2.61
N PHE A 167 -8.40 -17.34 2.85
CA PHE A 167 -7.79 -16.08 3.28
C PHE A 167 -7.00 -16.26 4.59
N GLN A 168 -7.52 -17.02 5.55
CA GLN A 168 -6.81 -17.29 6.80
C GLN A 168 -5.44 -17.93 6.57
N GLN A 169 -5.34 -18.92 5.67
CA GLN A 169 -4.06 -19.53 5.32
C GLN A 169 -3.09 -18.50 4.72
N PHE A 170 -3.58 -17.64 3.85
CA PHE A 170 -2.78 -16.56 3.27
C PHE A 170 -2.35 -15.52 4.31
N LEU A 171 -3.21 -15.18 5.26
CA LEU A 171 -2.90 -14.29 6.36
C LEU A 171 -1.76 -14.84 7.22
N HIS A 172 -1.78 -16.13 7.56
CA HIS A 172 -0.68 -16.76 8.30
C HIS A 172 0.61 -16.83 7.50
N GLN A 173 0.53 -17.03 6.17
CA GLN A 173 1.69 -16.91 5.28
C GLN A 173 2.27 -15.49 5.29
N THR A 174 1.42 -14.47 5.19
CA THR A 174 1.81 -13.05 5.25
C THR A 174 2.45 -12.71 6.61
N ARG A 175 1.89 -13.23 7.71
CA ARG A 175 2.50 -13.11 9.04
C ARG A 175 3.92 -13.66 9.05
N GLN A 176 4.14 -14.87 8.52
CA GLN A 176 5.48 -15.46 8.47
C GLN A 176 6.43 -14.61 7.63
N THR A 177 6.00 -14.13 6.46
CA THR A 177 6.78 -13.21 5.62
C THR A 177 7.21 -11.95 6.40
N CYS A 178 6.30 -11.36 7.17
CA CYS A 178 6.61 -10.18 7.99
C CYS A 178 7.61 -10.50 9.10
N LEU A 179 7.42 -11.60 9.83
CA LEU A 179 8.30 -11.99 10.93
C LEU A 179 9.72 -12.29 10.42
N ASP A 180 9.83 -13.01 9.30
CA ASP A 180 11.13 -13.31 8.68
C ASP A 180 11.83 -12.03 8.21
N ALA A 181 11.07 -11.09 7.60
CA ALA A 181 11.60 -9.79 7.19
C ALA A 181 12.09 -8.95 8.39
N TYR A 182 11.36 -8.96 9.52
CA TYR A 182 11.77 -8.26 10.75
C TYR A 182 13.03 -8.85 11.36
N GLN A 183 13.25 -10.17 11.29
CA GLN A 183 14.51 -10.79 11.73
C GLN A 183 15.72 -10.38 10.87
N HIS A 184 15.46 -9.87 9.66
CA HIS A 184 16.48 -9.49 8.69
C HIS A 184 16.40 -8.01 8.30
N GLN A 185 15.96 -7.14 9.24
CA GLN A 185 15.69 -5.72 8.98
C GLN A 185 16.92 -4.81 9.04
N ASP A 186 18.09 -5.34 9.44
CA ASP A 186 19.22 -4.49 9.76
C ASP A 186 20.01 -3.99 8.55
N ILE A 187 19.88 -4.68 7.40
CA ILE A 187 20.52 -4.27 6.16
C ILE A 187 19.78 -3.06 5.58
N PRO A 188 20.46 -1.92 5.31
CA PRO A 188 19.85 -0.79 4.64
C PRO A 188 19.34 -1.17 3.25
N PHE A 189 18.16 -0.67 2.88
CA PHE A 189 17.53 -1.01 1.60
C PHE A 189 18.41 -0.66 0.39
N GLU A 190 19.07 0.48 0.41
CA GLU A 190 19.96 0.92 -0.66
C GLU A 190 21.12 -0.05 -0.85
N PHE A 191 21.67 -0.55 0.28
CA PHE A 191 22.74 -1.54 0.23
C PHE A 191 22.22 -2.89 -0.31
N LEU A 192 21.00 -3.28 0.06
CA LEU A 192 20.35 -4.46 -0.48
C LEU A 192 20.16 -4.35 -2.01
N VAL A 193 19.72 -3.20 -2.53
CA VAL A 193 19.59 -2.94 -3.98
C VAL A 193 20.94 -3.09 -4.69
N GLU A 194 22.03 -2.62 -4.08
CA GLU A 194 23.39 -2.78 -4.63
C GLU A 194 23.82 -4.26 -4.71
N GLN A 195 23.45 -5.05 -3.70
CA GLN A 195 23.78 -6.48 -3.65
C GLN A 195 22.96 -7.34 -4.61
N LEU A 196 21.68 -7.01 -4.80
CA LEU A 196 20.77 -7.73 -5.68
C LEU A 196 20.96 -7.36 -7.15
N LYS A 197 21.45 -6.14 -7.43
CA LYS A 197 21.65 -5.61 -8.78
C LYS A 197 20.43 -5.78 -9.69
N PRO A 198 19.24 -5.37 -9.25
CA PRO A 198 18.03 -5.48 -10.06
C PRO A 198 18.18 -4.66 -11.36
N VAL A 199 17.36 -5.00 -12.35
CA VAL A 199 17.23 -4.17 -13.56
C VAL A 199 16.82 -2.77 -13.15
N ARG A 200 17.62 -1.77 -13.52
CA ARG A 200 17.33 -0.36 -13.23
C ARG A 200 16.56 0.27 -14.37
N SER A 201 15.55 1.03 -14.03
CA SER A 201 14.75 1.83 -14.95
C SER A 201 14.63 3.26 -14.42
N LEU A 202 14.53 4.24 -15.31
CA LEU A 202 14.16 5.61 -14.94
C LEU A 202 12.64 5.78 -14.79
N SER A 203 11.88 4.77 -15.25
CA SER A 203 10.43 4.77 -15.32
C SER A 203 9.74 4.22 -14.06
N TYR A 204 10.47 3.44 -13.23
CA TYR A 204 9.92 2.83 -12.03
C TYR A 204 11.02 2.48 -11.01
N ASN A 205 10.65 2.38 -9.75
CA ASN A 205 11.56 1.99 -8.67
C ASN A 205 11.93 0.49 -8.75
N PRO A 206 13.18 0.12 -8.45
CA PRO A 206 13.62 -1.27 -8.44
C PRO A 206 12.94 -2.05 -7.31
N ILE A 207 12.70 -3.35 -7.52
CA ILE A 207 12.18 -4.35 -6.59
C ILE A 207 10.68 -4.19 -6.32
N PHE A 208 10.20 -3.00 -5.98
CA PHE A 208 8.77 -2.73 -5.76
C PHE A 208 8.39 -1.32 -6.21
N GLN A 209 7.11 -1.15 -6.60
CA GLN A 209 6.55 0.13 -7.06
C GLN A 209 5.37 0.57 -6.18
N VAL A 210 4.98 -0.25 -5.23
CA VAL A 210 3.88 0.00 -4.30
C VAL A 210 4.40 -0.04 -2.87
N MET A 211 3.97 0.94 -2.06
CA MET A 211 4.32 1.06 -0.64
C MET A 211 3.08 0.82 0.23
N PHE A 212 3.26 0.16 1.36
CA PHE A 212 2.21 0.00 2.37
C PHE A 212 2.74 0.27 3.77
N ALA A 213 2.02 1.07 4.53
CA ALA A 213 2.35 1.38 5.91
C ALA A 213 1.10 1.47 6.79
N VAL A 214 1.24 1.15 8.07
CA VAL A 214 0.28 1.45 9.12
C VAL A 214 1.00 2.27 10.17
N GLU A 215 0.50 3.45 10.47
CA GLU A 215 1.01 4.30 11.54
C GLU A 215 0.05 4.24 12.74
N ASN A 216 0.60 3.99 13.90
CA ASN A 216 -0.10 4.18 15.16
C ASN A 216 0.16 5.63 15.58
N ASN A 217 -0.88 6.43 15.62
CA ASN A 217 -0.75 7.84 15.95
C ASN A 217 -0.74 8.03 17.47
N ASP A 218 0.41 7.80 18.11
CA ASP A 218 0.74 8.39 19.40
C ASP A 218 1.26 9.83 19.22
N SER A 219 0.79 10.56 18.18
CA SER A 219 1.18 11.94 18.00
C SER A 219 0.59 12.74 19.15
N GLU A 220 1.45 13.06 20.14
CA GLU A 220 1.13 14.05 21.13
C GLU A 220 0.63 15.30 20.40
N ALA A 221 -0.60 15.71 20.70
CA ALA A 221 -1.16 16.90 20.09
C ALA A 221 -0.25 18.10 20.40
N LEU A 222 0.12 18.83 19.37
CA LEU A 222 0.88 20.05 19.51
C LEU A 222 0.05 21.04 20.35
N ASN A 223 0.35 21.11 21.65
CA ASN A 223 -0.36 21.97 22.60
C ASN A 223 0.56 23.10 23.07
N LEU A 224 0.33 24.29 22.52
CA LEU A 224 1.08 25.51 22.87
C LEU A 224 0.10 26.52 23.47
N PRO A 225 -0.04 26.62 24.82
CA PRO A 225 -0.98 27.49 25.45
C PRO A 225 -0.80 28.98 25.02
N GLY A 226 -1.92 29.62 24.71
CA GLY A 226 -1.93 31.00 24.20
C GLY A 226 -1.71 31.11 22.68
N LEU A 227 -1.47 30.03 21.97
CA LEU A 227 -1.37 30.01 20.51
C LEU A 227 -2.54 29.24 19.91
N LYS A 228 -3.09 29.77 18.83
CA LYS A 228 -4.00 29.02 17.95
C LYS A 228 -3.16 28.33 16.89
N ILE A 229 -3.21 26.99 16.87
CA ILE A 229 -2.46 26.19 15.91
C ILE A 229 -3.42 25.80 14.79
N GLU A 230 -3.04 26.09 13.56
CA GLU A 230 -3.75 25.67 12.38
C GLU A 230 -2.81 24.85 11.50
N TRP A 231 -3.23 23.66 11.13
CA TRP A 231 -2.53 22.86 10.15
C TRP A 231 -2.79 23.43 8.77
N ILE A 232 -1.73 23.85 8.09
CA ILE A 232 -1.82 24.21 6.68
C ILE A 232 -1.63 22.89 5.90
N ASP A 233 -2.68 22.47 5.22
CA ASP A 233 -2.58 21.34 4.30
C ASP A 233 -1.71 21.78 3.11
N SER A 234 -0.43 21.52 3.21
CA SER A 234 0.46 21.63 2.08
C SER A 234 0.29 20.37 1.25
N SER A 235 -0.71 20.34 0.39
CA SER A 235 -0.85 19.32 -0.64
C SER A 235 0.38 19.36 -1.53
N TYR A 236 1.43 18.67 -1.12
CA TYR A 236 2.63 18.54 -1.94
C TYR A 236 2.31 17.48 -3.01
N PRO A 237 2.18 17.86 -4.26
CA PRO A 237 1.77 16.96 -5.33
C PRO A 237 2.94 16.04 -5.75
N PHE A 238 3.37 15.18 -4.81
CA PHE A 238 4.54 14.33 -5.01
C PHE A 238 4.23 12.88 -4.62
N ALA A 239 4.56 11.94 -5.52
CA ALA A 239 4.50 10.51 -5.25
C ALA A 239 5.85 9.85 -5.58
N LYS A 240 6.44 9.18 -4.59
CA LYS A 240 7.71 8.44 -4.77
C LYS A 240 7.52 7.13 -5.49
N PHE A 241 6.35 6.54 -5.37
CA PHE A 241 5.99 5.24 -5.91
C PHE A 241 4.78 5.39 -6.84
N ASP A 242 4.46 4.32 -7.57
CA ASP A 242 3.26 4.30 -8.38
C ASP A 242 2.00 4.47 -7.52
N LEU A 243 2.00 3.77 -6.37
CA LEU A 243 0.92 3.81 -5.38
C LEU A 243 1.49 3.59 -3.98
N SER A 244 1.00 4.35 -3.00
CA SER A 244 1.27 4.12 -1.59
C SER A 244 -0.05 4.11 -0.82
N LEU A 245 -0.21 3.17 0.12
CA LEU A 245 -1.32 3.15 1.07
C LEU A 245 -0.77 3.30 2.48
N LEU A 246 -1.16 4.40 3.11
CA LEU A 246 -0.88 4.69 4.51
C LEU A 246 -2.18 4.62 5.31
N ALA A 247 -2.31 3.66 6.22
CA ALA A 247 -3.42 3.58 7.15
C ALA A 247 -3.00 4.15 8.51
N LEU A 248 -3.85 5.02 9.06
CA LEU A 248 -3.65 5.70 10.33
C LEU A 248 -4.88 5.50 11.20
N GLU A 249 -4.71 4.94 12.40
CA GLU A 249 -5.81 4.86 13.37
C GLU A 249 -5.93 6.19 14.12
N SER A 250 -7.13 6.80 14.06
CA SER A 250 -7.48 7.99 14.84
C SER A 250 -8.96 7.94 15.20
N ASP A 251 -9.29 8.28 16.45
CA ASP A 251 -10.67 8.35 16.95
C ASP A 251 -11.49 7.06 16.72
N GLY A 252 -10.83 5.90 16.80
CA GLY A 252 -11.44 4.59 16.59
C GLY A 252 -11.76 4.25 15.13
N GLN A 253 -11.26 5.03 14.20
CA GLN A 253 -11.42 4.82 12.75
C GLN A 253 -10.05 4.61 12.09
N LEU A 254 -10.03 3.91 10.96
CA LEU A 254 -8.86 3.83 10.11
C LEU A 254 -8.99 4.84 8.95
N ASN A 255 -8.12 5.85 8.99
CA ASN A 255 -7.96 6.81 7.92
C ASN A 255 -6.91 6.30 6.94
N CYS A 256 -7.32 5.99 5.73
CA CYS A 256 -6.50 5.39 4.68
C CYS A 256 -6.16 6.44 3.63
N ASN A 257 -4.91 6.85 3.57
CA ASN A 257 -4.42 7.81 2.59
C ASN A 257 -3.73 7.06 1.44
N TRP A 258 -4.29 7.21 0.24
CA TRP A 258 -3.81 6.64 -1.00
C TRP A 258 -3.04 7.70 -1.77
N GLU A 259 -1.70 7.68 -1.70
CA GLU A 259 -0.83 8.51 -2.53
C GLU A 259 -0.55 7.79 -3.85
N TYR A 260 -0.64 8.49 -4.97
CA TYR A 260 -0.47 7.88 -6.29
C TYR A 260 0.19 8.83 -7.29
N ALA A 261 0.88 8.24 -8.28
CA ALA A 261 1.48 8.95 -9.40
C ALA A 261 0.40 9.39 -10.39
N THR A 262 0.23 10.70 -10.57
CA THR A 262 -0.78 11.29 -11.49
C THR A 262 -0.45 11.09 -12.96
N ASP A 263 0.81 10.75 -13.29
CA ASP A 263 1.19 10.31 -14.63
C ASP A 263 0.67 8.90 -14.98
N LEU A 264 0.17 8.15 -14.00
CA LEU A 264 -0.31 6.78 -14.18
C LEU A 264 -1.79 6.63 -13.90
N PHE A 265 -2.34 7.34 -12.91
CA PHE A 265 -3.69 7.12 -12.40
C PHE A 265 -4.51 8.38 -12.31
N GLU A 266 -5.79 8.25 -12.60
CA GLU A 266 -6.82 9.23 -12.28
C GLU A 266 -7.33 9.02 -10.85
N THR A 267 -7.82 10.09 -10.23
CA THR A 267 -8.39 10.03 -8.87
C THR A 267 -9.53 9.02 -8.76
N ILE A 268 -10.38 8.93 -9.79
CA ILE A 268 -11.52 8.01 -9.81
C ILE A 268 -11.09 6.54 -9.81
N THR A 269 -9.96 6.22 -10.42
CA THR A 269 -9.38 4.87 -10.40
C THR A 269 -8.92 4.50 -8.99
N ILE A 270 -8.24 5.43 -8.30
CA ILE A 270 -7.79 5.21 -6.92
C ILE A 270 -8.98 5.13 -5.95
N GLN A 271 -9.99 5.99 -6.12
CA GLN A 271 -11.23 5.90 -5.35
C GLN A 271 -11.86 4.51 -5.47
N ARG A 272 -12.00 4.00 -6.69
CA ARG A 272 -12.53 2.65 -6.94
C ARG A 272 -11.67 1.56 -6.31
N MET A 273 -10.33 1.69 -6.35
CA MET A 273 -9.43 0.75 -5.67
C MET A 273 -9.65 0.76 -4.15
N ALA A 274 -9.85 1.91 -3.54
CA ALA A 274 -10.13 2.05 -2.12
C ALA A 274 -11.47 1.41 -1.73
N GLU A 275 -12.52 1.63 -2.53
CA GLU A 275 -13.84 1.01 -2.33
C GLU A 275 -13.78 -0.52 -2.47
N HIS A 276 -13.04 -1.04 -3.47
CA HIS A 276 -12.82 -2.48 -3.63
C HIS A 276 -12.06 -3.11 -2.48
N TRP A 277 -11.05 -2.39 -1.95
CA TRP A 277 -10.31 -2.83 -0.77
C TRP A 277 -11.22 -2.92 0.46
N GLU A 278 -12.10 -1.93 0.67
CA GLU A 278 -13.09 -1.97 1.74
C GLU A 278 -14.05 -3.14 1.60
N VAL A 279 -14.53 -3.44 0.38
CA VAL A 279 -15.38 -4.63 0.12
C VAL A 279 -14.66 -5.93 0.52
N LEU A 280 -13.37 -6.06 0.18
CA LEU A 280 -12.58 -7.20 0.60
C LEU A 280 -12.46 -7.29 2.12
N LEU A 281 -12.19 -6.18 2.80
CA LEU A 281 -12.11 -6.12 4.26
C LEU A 281 -13.42 -6.58 4.91
N GLN A 282 -14.58 -6.09 4.43
CA GLN A 282 -15.91 -6.47 4.93
C GLN A 282 -16.19 -7.97 4.77
N GLN A 283 -15.79 -8.57 3.65
CA GLN A 283 -15.97 -10.01 3.46
C GLN A 283 -15.08 -10.85 4.36
N ILE A 284 -13.84 -10.41 4.52
CA ILE A 284 -12.84 -11.12 5.32
C ILE A 284 -13.20 -11.14 6.80
N VAL A 285 -13.71 -10.04 7.37
CA VAL A 285 -14.16 -10.01 8.76
C VAL A 285 -15.40 -10.90 8.98
N THR A 286 -16.22 -11.09 7.92
CA THR A 286 -17.39 -11.96 7.98
C THR A 286 -17.02 -13.43 7.91
N ASN A 287 -16.07 -13.81 7.03
CA ASN A 287 -15.65 -15.20 6.84
C ASN A 287 -14.18 -15.32 6.40
N PRO A 288 -13.22 -15.36 7.32
CA PRO A 288 -11.80 -15.50 7.00
C PRO A 288 -11.43 -16.88 6.41
N GLN A 289 -12.30 -17.88 6.56
CA GLN A 289 -12.11 -19.23 5.99
C GLN A 289 -12.46 -19.30 4.50
N GLN A 290 -13.04 -18.25 3.93
CA GLN A 290 -13.43 -18.23 2.53
C GLN A 290 -12.21 -18.39 1.62
N THR A 291 -12.36 -19.19 0.56
CA THR A 291 -11.33 -19.38 -0.46
C THR A 291 -11.09 -18.09 -1.24
N ILE A 292 -9.83 -17.73 -1.47
CA ILE A 292 -9.45 -16.47 -2.12
C ILE A 292 -10.12 -16.30 -3.49
N SER A 293 -10.22 -17.37 -4.30
CA SER A 293 -10.86 -17.30 -5.61
C SER A 293 -12.35 -16.92 -5.56
N THR A 294 -13.03 -17.18 -4.44
CA THR A 294 -14.46 -16.89 -4.26
C THR A 294 -14.76 -15.54 -3.59
N LEU A 295 -13.73 -14.85 -3.09
CA LEU A 295 -13.90 -13.51 -2.52
C LEU A 295 -14.35 -12.53 -3.61
N SER A 296 -15.51 -11.92 -3.42
CA SER A 296 -15.98 -10.82 -4.27
C SER A 296 -15.30 -9.51 -3.84
N TRP A 297 -14.92 -8.71 -4.78
CA TRP A 297 -14.27 -7.41 -4.53
C TRP A 297 -14.98 -6.25 -5.22
N LEU A 298 -16.01 -6.56 -6.03
CA LEU A 298 -16.81 -5.56 -6.73
C LEU A 298 -17.83 -4.93 -5.80
N THR A 299 -17.98 -3.63 -5.87
CA THR A 299 -19.04 -2.91 -5.18
C THR A 299 -20.42 -3.27 -5.77
N LYS A 300 -21.49 -2.95 -5.03
CA LYS A 300 -22.86 -3.09 -5.57
C LYS A 300 -23.08 -2.24 -6.82
N ALA A 301 -22.40 -1.08 -6.92
CA ALA A 301 -22.46 -0.21 -8.09
C ALA A 301 -21.82 -0.88 -9.31
N ASP A 302 -20.63 -1.49 -9.14
CA ASP A 302 -19.96 -2.23 -10.22
C ASP A 302 -20.77 -3.43 -10.70
N GLN A 303 -21.34 -4.20 -9.77
CA GLN A 303 -22.20 -5.34 -10.10
C GLN A 303 -23.42 -4.88 -10.94
N LYS A 304 -24.10 -3.82 -10.51
CA LYS A 304 -25.21 -3.24 -11.25
C LYS A 304 -24.80 -2.73 -12.63
N GLN A 305 -23.61 -2.12 -12.73
CA GLN A 305 -23.08 -1.64 -14.01
C GLN A 305 -22.79 -2.80 -14.97
N LEU A 306 -22.19 -3.90 -14.46
CA LEU A 306 -21.98 -5.10 -15.26
C LEU A 306 -23.30 -5.75 -15.71
N GLU A 307 -24.31 -5.80 -14.83
CA GLU A 307 -25.66 -6.26 -15.20
C GLU A 307 -26.25 -5.42 -16.33
N LEU A 308 -26.18 -4.08 -16.23
CA LEU A 308 -26.66 -3.18 -17.27
C LEU A 308 -25.94 -3.38 -18.61
N TRP A 309 -24.62 -3.54 -18.59
CA TRP A 309 -23.84 -3.80 -19.81
C TRP A 309 -24.15 -5.15 -20.44
N ASN A 310 -24.56 -6.15 -19.64
CA ASN A 310 -24.94 -7.48 -20.13
C ASN A 310 -26.43 -7.57 -20.54
N GLN A 311 -27.23 -6.51 -20.38
CA GLN A 311 -28.61 -6.45 -20.88
C GLN A 311 -28.63 -6.27 -22.41
N THR A 312 -28.04 -7.21 -23.12
CA THR A 312 -27.91 -7.18 -24.60
C THR A 312 -28.98 -7.99 -25.31
N ASN A 313 -29.95 -8.54 -24.56
CA ASN A 313 -31.02 -9.32 -25.14
C ASN A 313 -31.91 -8.43 -26.06
N THR A 314 -31.90 -8.71 -27.34
CA THR A 314 -32.79 -8.09 -28.33
C THR A 314 -33.69 -9.17 -28.91
N ASN A 315 -34.94 -8.78 -29.18
CA ASN A 315 -35.85 -9.65 -29.93
C ASN A 315 -35.34 -9.77 -31.35
N TYR A 316 -34.92 -10.95 -31.75
CA TYR A 316 -34.56 -11.28 -33.13
C TYR A 316 -35.42 -12.44 -33.61
N PRO A 317 -35.68 -12.56 -34.92
CA PRO A 317 -36.44 -13.69 -35.49
C PRO A 317 -35.68 -14.99 -35.23
N GLN A 318 -36.24 -15.90 -34.38
CA GLN A 318 -35.64 -17.17 -34.06
C GLN A 318 -35.91 -18.25 -35.12
N ASP A 319 -36.84 -17.98 -35.99
CA ASP A 319 -37.32 -18.85 -37.09
C ASP A 319 -36.62 -18.59 -38.43
N LYS A 320 -35.68 -17.61 -38.45
CA LYS A 320 -34.98 -17.20 -39.67
C LYS A 320 -33.49 -17.44 -39.55
N THR A 321 -32.89 -17.84 -40.67
CA THR A 321 -31.42 -17.89 -40.77
C THR A 321 -30.87 -16.51 -41.13
N LEU A 322 -29.53 -16.35 -40.99
CA LEU A 322 -28.83 -15.12 -41.42
C LEU A 322 -29.05 -14.87 -42.94
N VAL A 323 -29.16 -15.95 -43.73
CA VAL A 323 -29.44 -15.87 -45.18
C VAL A 323 -30.83 -15.26 -45.43
N ASP A 324 -31.83 -15.78 -44.72
CA ASP A 324 -33.21 -15.28 -44.85
C ASP A 324 -33.30 -13.78 -44.49
N LEU A 325 -32.61 -13.36 -43.40
CA LEU A 325 -32.56 -11.97 -42.99
C LEU A 325 -31.82 -11.07 -44.00
N PHE A 326 -30.74 -11.61 -44.59
CA PHE A 326 -30.02 -10.91 -45.64
C PHE A 326 -30.87 -10.74 -46.90
N GLU A 327 -31.53 -11.79 -47.37
CA GLU A 327 -32.41 -11.80 -48.55
C GLU A 327 -33.62 -10.82 -48.31
N GLU A 328 -34.19 -10.83 -47.11
CA GLU A 328 -35.22 -9.86 -46.75
C GLU A 328 -34.73 -8.41 -46.82
N GLN A 329 -33.51 -8.15 -46.37
CA GLN A 329 -32.93 -6.81 -46.43
C GLN A 329 -32.62 -6.41 -47.89
N VAL A 330 -32.09 -7.32 -48.71
CA VAL A 330 -31.90 -7.07 -50.15
C VAL A 330 -33.21 -6.74 -50.85
N ASN A 331 -34.26 -7.49 -50.52
CA ASN A 331 -35.59 -7.24 -51.10
C ASN A 331 -36.20 -5.90 -50.64
N LYS A 332 -35.89 -5.40 -49.45
CA LYS A 332 -36.35 -4.12 -48.94
C LYS A 332 -35.57 -2.93 -49.53
N THR A 333 -34.31 -3.15 -49.86
CA THR A 333 -33.42 -2.08 -50.35
C THR A 333 -32.58 -2.58 -51.53
N PRO A 334 -33.20 -2.95 -52.66
CA PRO A 334 -32.51 -3.62 -53.78
C PRO A 334 -31.43 -2.73 -54.44
N ASP A 335 -31.59 -1.42 -54.35
CA ASP A 335 -30.67 -0.45 -54.97
C ASP A 335 -29.61 0.12 -54.01
N SER A 336 -29.49 -0.41 -52.78
CA SER A 336 -28.47 0.07 -51.86
C SER A 336 -27.10 -0.50 -52.22
N GLU A 337 -26.20 0.35 -52.67
CA GLU A 337 -24.78 0.02 -52.84
C GLU A 337 -24.11 -0.28 -51.50
N ASN A 338 -23.38 -1.40 -51.46
CA ASN A 338 -22.53 -1.78 -50.31
C ASN A 338 -21.38 -0.78 -50.21
N LYS A 339 -21.52 0.33 -49.49
CA LYS A 339 -20.37 1.16 -49.09
C LYS A 339 -19.61 0.47 -47.98
N THR A 340 -18.72 -0.43 -48.33
CA THR A 340 -17.62 -0.91 -47.45
C THR A 340 -16.56 0.19 -47.42
N GLU A 341 -16.67 1.14 -46.51
CA GLU A 341 -15.50 1.90 -46.08
C GLU A 341 -14.76 1.02 -45.06
N LEU A 342 -13.59 0.56 -45.47
CA LEU A 342 -12.58 -0.09 -44.62
C LEU A 342 -11.85 0.95 -43.77
#